data_cf025d13da0fff979a908052bcd04701
#
_entry.id   cf025d13da0fff979a908052bcd04701
#
_cell.length_a   1.000
_cell.length_b   1.000
_cell.length_c   1.000
_cell.angle_alpha   90.00
_cell.angle_beta   90.00
_cell.angle_gamma   90.00
#
_symmetry.space_group_name_H-M   'P 1'
#
loop_
_entity.id
_entity.type
_entity.pdbx_description
1 polymer ?
#
loop_
_entity_poly.entity_id
_entity_poly.type
_entity_poly.pdbx_seq_one_letter_code
_entity_poly.pdbx_strand_id
1 'polypeptide(L)'
;MKDKFFYSFVKPIVRFIIVLLFRPKVIGLDNIPKEGRVILAGNHTKWLDPVMLVAINKRQLHFLAKEELFHGITKFIVLGMGCIPVNRKIHDKDALESAYKTLEIDNVIGIFPEGTINRTDDVIMPFKMGAVKMSEKTNSPIVPFGITGKYKLFGKNRIRIEFFKPFVVNDLENDNKKLERIVSECLIENNKEN
;
A
#
# COMPACT_ATOMS: atom_id res chain seq x y z
N MET A 1 11.86 13.46 -13.14
CA MET A 1 12.84 12.63 -13.91
C MET A 1 13.89 11.96 -13.00
N LYS A 2 14.49 12.66 -12.02
CA LYS A 2 15.49 12.07 -11.09
C LYS A 2 14.90 10.92 -10.26
N ASP A 3 13.65 11.03 -9.82
CA ASP A 3 12.99 10.02 -8.98
C ASP A 3 12.74 8.69 -9.70
N LYS A 4 12.39 8.72 -10.98
CA LYS A 4 12.20 7.49 -11.79
C LYS A 4 13.51 6.72 -11.98
N PHE A 5 14.62 7.42 -12.21
CA PHE A 5 15.95 6.81 -12.37
C PHE A 5 16.39 6.14 -11.06
N PHE A 6 16.29 6.86 -9.95
CA PHE A 6 16.64 6.34 -8.63
C PHE A 6 15.78 5.12 -8.26
N TYR A 7 14.47 5.21 -8.48
CA TYR A 7 13.54 4.11 -8.26
C TYR A 7 13.90 2.86 -9.10
N SER A 8 14.21 3.06 -10.38
CA SER A 8 14.55 1.96 -11.29
C SER A 8 15.86 1.26 -10.91
N PHE A 9 16.80 1.97 -10.31
CA PHE A 9 18.07 1.42 -9.85
C PHE A 9 17.97 0.74 -8.49
N VAL A 10 17.28 1.37 -7.53
CA VAL A 10 17.17 0.89 -6.14
C VAL A 10 16.19 -0.27 -6.02
N LYS A 11 15.09 -0.23 -6.75
CA LYS A 11 14.03 -1.26 -6.67
C LYS A 11 14.52 -2.70 -6.93
N PRO A 12 15.34 -3.01 -7.95
CA PRO A 12 15.85 -4.36 -8.16
C PRO A 12 16.67 -4.87 -6.97
N ILE A 13 17.47 -4.00 -6.35
CA ILE A 13 18.28 -4.33 -5.17
C ILE A 13 17.37 -4.63 -3.98
N VAL A 14 16.42 -3.73 -3.71
CA VAL A 14 15.44 -3.92 -2.63
C VAL A 14 14.63 -5.20 -2.86
N ARG A 15 14.15 -5.44 -4.10
CA ARG A 15 13.45 -6.66 -4.46
C ARG A 15 14.28 -7.90 -4.18
N PHE A 16 15.54 -7.92 -4.61
CA PHE A 16 16.44 -9.05 -4.38
C PHE A 16 16.59 -9.35 -2.89
N ILE A 17 16.89 -8.32 -2.08
CA ILE A 17 17.05 -8.45 -0.64
C ILE A 17 15.76 -8.96 0.02
N ILE A 18 14.63 -8.32 -0.27
CA ILE A 18 13.33 -8.66 0.33
C ILE A 18 12.91 -10.09 -0.03
N VAL A 19 13.03 -10.46 -1.31
CA VAL A 19 12.66 -11.82 -1.76
C VAL A 19 13.60 -12.87 -1.18
N LEU A 20 14.90 -12.58 -1.10
CA LEU A 20 15.89 -13.50 -0.51
C LEU A 20 15.63 -13.73 0.97
N LEU A 21 15.38 -12.66 1.74
CA LEU A 21 15.25 -12.72 3.19
C LEU A 21 13.88 -13.26 3.64
N PHE A 22 12.80 -12.77 3.03
CA PHE A 22 11.44 -13.05 3.51
C PHE A 22 10.66 -14.04 2.64
N ARG A 23 11.05 -14.22 1.38
CA ARG A 23 10.39 -15.14 0.41
C ARG A 23 8.87 -15.03 0.47
N PRO A 24 8.28 -13.84 0.26
CA PRO A 24 6.84 -13.62 0.43
C PRO A 24 6.04 -14.53 -0.50
N LYS A 25 4.92 -15.07 0.01
CA LYS A 25 3.91 -15.71 -0.83
C LYS A 25 3.00 -14.61 -1.38
N VAL A 26 2.99 -14.42 -2.69
CA VAL A 26 2.17 -13.40 -3.36
C VAL A 26 1.09 -14.07 -4.18
N ILE A 27 -0.16 -13.67 -3.96
CA ILE A 27 -1.35 -14.20 -4.62
C ILE A 27 -2.10 -13.06 -5.29
N GLY A 28 -2.66 -13.30 -6.47
CA GLY A 28 -3.48 -12.33 -7.17
C GLY A 28 -2.73 -11.10 -7.69
N LEU A 29 -1.42 -11.15 -7.86
CA LEU A 29 -0.63 -10.02 -8.38
C LEU A 29 -1.14 -9.51 -9.73
N ASP A 30 -1.73 -10.39 -10.54
CA ASP A 30 -2.28 -10.07 -11.86
C ASP A 30 -3.63 -9.32 -11.76
N ASN A 31 -4.22 -9.21 -10.58
CA ASN A 31 -5.37 -8.34 -10.33
C ASN A 31 -4.98 -6.85 -10.35
N ILE A 32 -3.70 -6.53 -10.24
CA ILE A 32 -3.22 -5.15 -10.36
C ILE A 32 -3.17 -4.78 -11.84
N PRO A 33 -3.95 -3.79 -12.31
CA PRO A 33 -3.90 -3.31 -13.69
C PRO A 33 -2.48 -2.95 -14.11
N LYS A 34 -2.08 -3.41 -15.29
CA LYS A 34 -0.73 -3.16 -15.82
C LYS A 34 -0.52 -1.71 -16.21
N GLU A 35 -1.58 -1.01 -16.56
CA GLU A 35 -1.61 0.38 -17.02
C GLU A 35 -2.73 1.14 -16.32
N GLY A 36 -2.75 2.47 -16.49
CA GLY A 36 -3.73 3.35 -15.91
C GLY A 36 -3.53 3.61 -14.41
N ARG A 37 -4.37 4.44 -13.86
CA ARG A 37 -4.38 4.82 -12.45
C ARG A 37 -4.92 3.70 -11.57
N VAL A 38 -4.30 3.48 -10.41
CA VAL A 38 -4.70 2.41 -9.48
C VAL A 38 -4.44 2.84 -8.04
N ILE A 39 -5.34 2.48 -7.14
CA ILE A 39 -5.16 2.60 -5.69
C ILE A 39 -5.04 1.20 -5.11
N LEU A 40 -3.91 0.88 -4.48
CA LEU A 40 -3.75 -0.33 -3.67
C LEU A 40 -4.11 0.02 -2.23
N ALA A 41 -5.10 -0.65 -1.65
CA ALA A 41 -5.58 -0.35 -0.30
C ALA A 41 -5.66 -1.63 0.55
N GLY A 42 -5.10 -1.61 1.76
CA GLY A 42 -5.10 -2.77 2.65
C GLY A 42 -4.58 -2.49 4.06
N ASN A 43 -4.43 -3.53 4.87
CA ASN A 43 -4.01 -3.45 6.26
C ASN A 43 -2.53 -3.09 6.44
N HIS A 44 -2.19 -2.53 7.61
CA HIS A 44 -0.84 -2.09 7.95
C HIS A 44 -0.34 -2.73 9.24
N THR A 45 0.56 -3.69 9.13
CA THR A 45 1.05 -4.48 10.27
C THR A 45 2.44 -4.06 10.74
N LYS A 46 3.33 -3.67 9.82
CA LYS A 46 4.72 -3.33 10.12
C LYS A 46 5.23 -2.20 9.23
N TRP A 47 6.23 -1.48 9.70
CA TRP A 47 6.91 -0.43 8.93
C TRP A 47 7.51 -0.92 7.61
N LEU A 48 7.74 -2.22 7.48
CA LEU A 48 8.27 -2.86 6.27
C LEU A 48 7.21 -3.09 5.18
N ASP A 49 5.91 -2.99 5.48
CA ASP A 49 4.84 -3.27 4.52
C ASP A 49 4.94 -2.45 3.22
N PRO A 50 5.19 -1.12 3.26
CA PRO A 50 5.37 -0.35 2.03
C PRO A 50 6.55 -0.84 1.18
N VAL A 51 7.67 -1.18 1.84
CA VAL A 51 8.89 -1.67 1.17
C VAL A 51 8.62 -3.02 0.51
N MET A 52 7.89 -3.90 1.20
CA MET A 52 7.47 -5.19 0.66
C MET A 52 6.59 -5.02 -0.57
N LEU A 53 5.58 -4.15 -0.51
CA LEU A 53 4.69 -3.87 -1.64
C LEU A 53 5.46 -3.28 -2.83
N VAL A 54 6.42 -2.38 -2.61
CA VAL A 54 7.31 -1.86 -3.66
C VAL A 54 8.15 -2.97 -4.27
N ALA A 55 8.70 -3.88 -3.46
CA ALA A 55 9.55 -4.96 -3.94
C ALA A 55 8.82 -5.95 -4.85
N ILE A 56 7.56 -6.28 -4.55
CA ILE A 56 6.80 -7.27 -5.31
C ILE A 56 6.02 -6.70 -6.49
N ASN A 57 5.67 -5.42 -6.46
CA ASN A 57 4.90 -4.78 -7.53
C ASN A 57 5.79 -4.53 -8.77
N LYS A 58 5.20 -4.67 -9.96
CA LYS A 58 5.91 -4.38 -11.23
C LYS A 58 5.96 -2.87 -11.53
N ARG A 59 4.92 -2.13 -11.13
CA ARG A 59 4.79 -0.69 -11.34
C ARG A 59 5.43 0.11 -10.21
N GLN A 60 5.72 1.38 -10.45
CA GLN A 60 6.12 2.30 -9.39
C GLN A 60 4.95 2.56 -8.46
N LEU A 61 5.18 2.39 -7.16
CA LEU A 61 4.22 2.69 -6.11
C LEU A 61 4.59 3.99 -5.41
N HIS A 62 3.59 4.81 -5.19
CA HIS A 62 3.69 6.04 -4.39
C HIS A 62 2.88 5.85 -3.11
N PHE A 63 3.46 6.18 -1.96
CA PHE A 63 2.78 6.10 -0.66
C PHE A 63 2.67 7.48 -0.03
N LEU A 64 1.59 7.71 0.72
CA LEU A 64 1.52 8.84 1.63
C LEU A 64 2.32 8.50 2.89
N ALA A 65 3.44 9.17 3.08
CA ALA A 65 4.36 8.94 4.18
C ALA A 65 4.38 10.15 5.13
N LYS A 66 4.60 9.90 6.42
CA LYS A 66 4.69 10.96 7.43
C LYS A 66 5.74 12.00 7.03
N GLU A 67 5.40 13.28 7.16
CA GLU A 67 6.29 14.40 6.88
C GLU A 67 7.64 14.30 7.61
N GLU A 68 7.65 13.77 8.84
CA GLU A 68 8.86 13.61 9.64
C GLU A 68 9.89 12.67 8.98
N LEU A 69 9.45 11.75 8.09
CA LEU A 69 10.35 10.85 7.35
C LEU A 69 11.12 11.55 6.22
N PHE A 70 10.71 12.77 5.84
CA PHE A 70 11.37 13.56 4.80
C PHE A 70 12.52 14.41 5.34
N HIS A 71 13.00 14.12 6.54
CA HIS A 71 14.16 14.75 7.16
C HIS A 71 15.30 13.73 7.38
N GLY A 72 16.52 14.20 7.50
CA GLY A 72 17.69 13.36 7.75
C GLY A 72 17.93 12.31 6.64
N ILE A 73 18.46 11.16 7.03
CA ILE A 73 18.87 10.11 6.09
C ILE A 73 17.66 9.40 5.44
N THR A 74 16.53 9.33 6.14
CA THR A 74 15.29 8.71 5.63
C THR A 74 14.71 9.45 4.44
N LYS A 75 14.96 10.77 4.32
CA LYS A 75 14.56 11.62 3.20
C LYS A 75 14.93 11.01 1.84
N PHE A 76 16.15 10.52 1.71
CA PHE A 76 16.61 9.96 0.42
C PHE A 76 15.84 8.70 0.05
N ILE A 77 15.47 7.88 1.04
CA ILE A 77 14.70 6.65 0.83
C ILE A 77 13.27 6.99 0.39
N VAL A 78 12.56 7.82 1.16
CA VAL A 78 11.14 8.12 0.87
C VAL A 78 10.97 8.92 -0.42
N LEU A 79 11.89 9.85 -0.73
CA LEU A 79 11.89 10.56 -2.01
C LEU A 79 12.21 9.61 -3.17
N GLY A 80 13.21 8.74 -3.01
CA GLY A 80 13.57 7.75 -4.03
C GLY A 80 12.46 6.74 -4.30
N MET A 81 11.63 6.44 -3.30
CA MET A 81 10.42 5.63 -3.45
C MET A 81 9.25 6.41 -4.04
N GLY A 82 9.39 7.73 -4.28
CA GLY A 82 8.31 8.58 -4.77
C GLY A 82 7.18 8.77 -3.75
N CYS A 83 7.50 8.74 -2.45
CA CYS A 83 6.52 8.97 -1.42
C CYS A 83 6.05 10.44 -1.40
N ILE A 84 4.78 10.64 -1.06
CA ILE A 84 4.12 11.95 -0.91
C ILE A 84 4.12 12.29 0.58
N PRO A 85 4.70 13.42 1.01
CA PRO A 85 4.65 13.83 2.40
C PRO A 85 3.23 14.12 2.84
N VAL A 86 2.86 13.69 4.03
CA VAL A 86 1.54 13.98 4.63
C VAL A 86 1.68 14.35 6.09
N ASN A 87 1.09 15.48 6.46
CA ASN A 87 0.92 15.87 7.86
C ASN A 87 -0.37 15.24 8.41
N ARG A 88 -0.22 14.17 9.18
CA ARG A 88 -1.36 13.40 9.71
C ARG A 88 -2.12 14.08 10.85
N LYS A 89 -1.59 15.20 11.36
CA LYS A 89 -2.21 15.98 12.47
C LYS A 89 -3.30 16.94 11.98
N ILE A 90 -3.29 17.26 10.69
CA ILE A 90 -4.23 18.16 10.04
C ILE A 90 -4.91 17.47 8.85
N HIS A 91 -5.97 18.08 8.34
CA HIS A 91 -6.54 17.67 7.06
C HIS A 91 -5.65 18.25 5.94
N ASP A 92 -4.62 17.49 5.57
CA ASP A 92 -3.58 17.91 4.61
C ASP A 92 -4.11 17.89 3.19
N LYS A 93 -4.59 19.04 2.73
CA LYS A 93 -5.14 19.21 1.39
C LYS A 93 -4.05 19.11 0.31
N ASP A 94 -2.85 19.56 0.60
CA ASP A 94 -1.72 19.54 -0.36
C ASP A 94 -1.25 18.10 -0.62
N ALA A 95 -1.23 17.28 0.42
CA ALA A 95 -0.93 15.84 0.27
C ALA A 95 -2.00 15.13 -0.55
N LEU A 96 -3.29 15.43 -0.35
CA LEU A 96 -4.39 14.88 -1.14
C LEU A 96 -4.31 15.33 -2.60
N GLU A 97 -4.06 16.60 -2.84
CA GLU A 97 -3.92 17.15 -4.21
C GLU A 97 -2.73 16.51 -4.93
N SER A 98 -1.62 16.31 -4.25
CA SER A 98 -0.45 15.61 -4.78
C SER A 98 -0.75 14.15 -5.12
N ALA A 99 -1.58 13.49 -4.29
CA ALA A 99 -2.05 12.13 -4.57
C ALA A 99 -2.97 12.09 -5.80
N TYR A 100 -3.90 13.04 -5.95
CA TYR A 100 -4.75 13.13 -7.14
C TYR A 100 -3.92 13.33 -8.40
N LYS A 101 -2.99 14.29 -8.42
CA LYS A 101 -2.07 14.51 -9.55
C LYS A 101 -1.26 13.27 -9.91
N THR A 102 -0.84 12.51 -8.90
CA THR A 102 -0.11 11.26 -9.11
C THR A 102 -0.98 10.22 -9.82
N LEU A 103 -2.25 10.10 -9.45
CA LEU A 103 -3.21 9.21 -10.11
C LEU A 103 -3.57 9.68 -11.52
N GLU A 104 -3.75 10.99 -11.72
CA GLU A 104 -4.11 11.58 -13.03
C GLU A 104 -3.07 11.33 -14.14
N ILE A 105 -1.82 11.11 -13.77
CA ILE A 105 -0.74 10.71 -14.69
C ILE A 105 -0.50 9.19 -14.71
N ASP A 106 -1.56 8.42 -14.45
CA ASP A 106 -1.59 6.96 -14.55
C ASP A 106 -0.58 6.22 -13.66
N ASN A 107 -0.29 6.76 -12.47
CA ASN A 107 0.54 6.09 -11.48
C ASN A 107 -0.31 5.27 -10.47
N VAL A 108 0.41 4.55 -9.60
CA VAL A 108 -0.19 3.71 -8.56
C VAL A 108 0.06 4.33 -7.19
N ILE A 109 -1.00 4.50 -6.40
CA ILE A 109 -0.90 4.88 -5.00
C ILE A 109 -1.16 3.68 -4.12
N GLY A 110 -0.27 3.45 -3.15
CA GLY A 110 -0.50 2.56 -2.02
C GLY A 110 -0.99 3.34 -0.81
N ILE A 111 -2.05 2.88 -0.20
CA ILE A 111 -2.61 3.48 1.01
C ILE A 111 -2.95 2.40 2.03
N PHE A 112 -2.71 2.72 3.30
CA PHE A 112 -3.18 1.94 4.44
C PHE A 112 -4.32 2.72 5.09
N PRO A 113 -5.60 2.34 4.84
CA PRO A 113 -6.74 3.14 5.29
C PRO A 113 -6.87 3.21 6.81
N GLU A 114 -6.26 2.29 7.55
CA GLU A 114 -6.14 2.37 9.02
C GLU A 114 -5.44 3.67 9.49
N GLY A 115 -4.63 4.26 8.62
CA GLY A 115 -3.90 5.52 8.88
C GLY A 115 -2.70 5.39 9.80
N THR A 116 -2.48 4.24 10.41
CA THR A 116 -1.31 3.90 11.23
C THR A 116 -1.08 2.39 11.23
N ILE A 117 0.06 1.95 11.75
CA ILE A 117 0.31 0.53 11.99
C ILE A 117 -0.66 0.04 13.08
N ASN A 118 -1.38 -1.04 12.79
CA ASN A 118 -2.22 -1.69 13.78
C ASN A 118 -1.33 -2.32 14.87
N ARG A 119 -1.52 -1.85 16.10
CA ARG A 119 -0.85 -2.35 17.32
C ARG A 119 -1.84 -2.86 18.35
N THR A 120 -3.12 -2.97 17.96
CA THR A 120 -4.19 -3.51 18.78
C THR A 120 -4.28 -5.02 18.61
N ASP A 121 -5.11 -5.65 19.42
CA ASP A 121 -5.43 -7.08 19.28
C ASP A 121 -6.53 -7.33 18.24
N ASP A 122 -7.12 -6.26 17.68
CA ASP A 122 -8.11 -6.37 16.63
C ASP A 122 -7.47 -6.86 15.32
N VAL A 123 -8.21 -7.67 14.59
CA VAL A 123 -7.77 -8.19 13.29
C VAL A 123 -7.44 -7.05 12.32
N ILE A 124 -8.22 -5.98 12.36
CA ILE A 124 -8.09 -4.79 11.53
C ILE A 124 -8.65 -3.57 12.29
N MET A 125 -8.03 -2.41 12.10
CA MET A 125 -8.58 -1.15 12.60
C MET A 125 -9.59 -0.58 11.59
N PRO A 126 -10.59 0.21 12.03
CA PRO A 126 -11.56 0.82 11.13
C PRO A 126 -10.90 1.63 10.00
N PHE A 127 -11.37 1.44 8.78
CA PHE A 127 -10.83 2.11 7.61
C PHE A 127 -11.35 3.55 7.49
N LYS A 128 -10.40 4.48 7.34
CA LYS A 128 -10.69 5.88 7.01
C LYS A 128 -11.08 6.00 5.54
N MET A 129 -11.86 7.02 5.22
CA MET A 129 -12.43 7.27 3.89
C MET A 129 -11.41 7.70 2.82
N GLY A 130 -10.12 7.76 3.12
CA GLY A 130 -9.11 8.30 2.21
C GLY A 130 -9.01 7.56 0.88
N ALA A 131 -9.03 6.23 0.89
CA ALA A 131 -8.94 5.41 -0.32
C ALA A 131 -10.16 5.60 -1.23
N VAL A 132 -11.37 5.53 -0.68
CA VAL A 132 -12.62 5.66 -1.46
C VAL A 132 -12.80 7.08 -1.99
N LYS A 133 -12.46 8.12 -1.22
CA LYS A 133 -12.50 9.51 -1.69
C LYS A 133 -11.51 9.78 -2.82
N MET A 134 -10.30 9.19 -2.76
CA MET A 134 -9.35 9.28 -3.89
C MET A 134 -9.88 8.55 -5.12
N SER A 135 -10.47 7.36 -4.95
CA SER A 135 -11.07 6.60 -6.04
C SER A 135 -12.21 7.38 -6.71
N GLU A 136 -13.15 7.90 -5.94
CA GLU A 136 -14.28 8.71 -6.45
C GLU A 136 -13.77 9.93 -7.22
N LYS A 137 -12.85 10.70 -6.62
CA LYS A 137 -12.34 11.96 -7.20
C LYS A 137 -11.59 11.74 -8.52
N THR A 138 -10.86 10.63 -8.66
CA THR A 138 -9.98 10.37 -9.80
C THR A 138 -10.48 9.27 -10.73
N ASN A 139 -11.62 8.67 -10.40
CA ASN A 139 -12.14 7.47 -11.09
C ASN A 139 -11.09 6.36 -11.19
N SER A 140 -10.32 6.17 -10.10
CA SER A 140 -9.27 5.16 -10.02
C SER A 140 -9.80 3.89 -9.40
N PRO A 141 -9.62 2.70 -10.00
CA PRO A 141 -10.01 1.45 -9.35
C PRO A 141 -9.20 1.22 -8.09
N ILE A 142 -9.86 0.70 -7.05
CA ILE A 142 -9.21 0.20 -5.83
C ILE A 142 -8.94 -1.28 -6.00
N VAL A 143 -7.70 -1.71 -5.79
CA VAL A 143 -7.30 -3.10 -5.62
C VAL A 143 -7.09 -3.35 -4.14
N PRO A 144 -7.99 -4.06 -3.45
CA PRO A 144 -7.78 -4.44 -2.07
C PRO A 144 -6.59 -5.39 -1.93
N PHE A 145 -5.85 -5.30 -0.82
CA PHE A 145 -4.86 -6.30 -0.49
C PHE A 145 -4.87 -6.63 1.01
N GLY A 146 -4.49 -7.87 1.34
CA GLY A 146 -4.27 -8.31 2.72
C GLY A 146 -2.83 -8.75 2.92
N ILE A 147 -2.21 -8.33 4.04
CA ILE A 147 -0.89 -8.76 4.49
C ILE A 147 -1.06 -9.59 5.75
N THR A 148 -0.59 -10.84 5.71
CA THR A 148 -0.64 -11.80 6.84
C THR A 148 0.71 -12.47 7.06
N GLY A 149 0.84 -13.22 8.14
CA GLY A 149 2.08 -13.91 8.51
C GLY A 149 3.07 -13.01 9.24
N LYS A 150 4.31 -13.44 9.34
CA LYS A 150 5.35 -12.77 10.13
C LYS A 150 6.59 -12.47 9.30
N TYR A 151 7.19 -11.32 9.53
CA TYR A 151 8.51 -10.94 8.97
C TYR A 151 9.61 -11.73 9.70
N LYS A 152 9.74 -13.02 9.39
CA LYS A 152 10.80 -13.89 9.91
C LYS A 152 11.79 -14.21 8.81
N LEU A 153 13.06 -14.09 9.13
CA LEU A 153 14.15 -14.60 8.29
C LEU A 153 14.12 -16.13 8.37
N PHE A 154 13.99 -16.80 7.23
CA PHE A 154 14.05 -18.28 7.15
C PHE A 154 13.11 -19.00 8.13
N GLY A 155 11.83 -19.16 7.80
CA GLY A 155 10.88 -19.84 8.69
C GLY A 155 9.60 -20.33 8.01
N LYS A 156 8.84 -21.14 8.77
CA LYS A 156 7.42 -21.40 8.51
C LYS A 156 6.63 -20.14 8.85
N ASN A 157 5.44 -19.94 8.30
CA ASN A 157 4.58 -18.74 8.46
C ASN A 157 5.19 -17.46 7.86
N ARG A 158 5.53 -17.54 6.58
CA ARG A 158 6.08 -16.43 5.80
C ARG A 158 5.02 -15.35 5.59
N ILE A 159 5.49 -14.14 5.30
CA ILE A 159 4.63 -13.06 4.81
C ILE A 159 3.84 -13.55 3.60
N ARG A 160 2.53 -13.40 3.67
CA ARG A 160 1.60 -13.61 2.56
C ARG A 160 0.95 -12.29 2.21
N ILE A 161 0.93 -11.99 0.94
CA ILE A 161 0.27 -10.80 0.40
C ILE A 161 -0.70 -11.26 -0.67
N GLU A 162 -1.95 -10.91 -0.50
CA GLU A 162 -3.02 -11.30 -1.42
C GLU A 162 -3.70 -10.06 -1.97
N PHE A 163 -3.77 -9.97 -3.31
CA PHE A 163 -4.44 -8.90 -4.03
C PHE A 163 -5.77 -9.40 -4.57
N PHE A 164 -6.84 -8.63 -4.34
CA PHE A 164 -8.19 -8.97 -4.77
C PHE A 164 -8.56 -8.25 -6.06
N LYS A 165 -9.69 -8.65 -6.66
CA LYS A 165 -10.19 -8.02 -7.88
C LYS A 165 -10.44 -6.52 -7.67
N PRO A 166 -10.07 -5.68 -8.65
CA PRO A 166 -10.30 -4.25 -8.57
C PRO A 166 -11.79 -3.92 -8.61
N PHE A 167 -12.17 -2.82 -7.95
CA PHE A 167 -13.50 -2.24 -8.07
C PHE A 167 -13.41 -0.71 -8.12
N VAL A 168 -14.41 -0.07 -8.73
CA VAL A 168 -14.57 1.39 -8.77
C VAL A 168 -15.59 1.77 -7.71
N VAL A 169 -15.36 2.91 -7.05
CA VAL A 169 -16.24 3.44 -6.01
C VAL A 169 -17.45 4.13 -6.64
N ASN A 170 -18.64 3.73 -6.20
CA ASN A 170 -19.92 4.34 -6.56
C ASN A 170 -20.66 4.88 -5.33
N ASP A 171 -20.38 4.33 -4.15
CA ASP A 171 -20.94 4.74 -2.88
C ASP A 171 -19.83 4.74 -1.84
N LEU A 172 -19.50 5.93 -1.32
CA LEU A 172 -18.37 6.13 -0.43
C LEU A 172 -18.44 5.27 0.84
N GLU A 173 -19.61 5.21 1.49
CA GLU A 173 -19.75 4.49 2.76
C GLU A 173 -19.80 2.98 2.55
N ASN A 174 -20.63 2.53 1.61
CA ASN A 174 -20.79 1.11 1.33
C ASN A 174 -19.51 0.51 0.74
N ASP A 175 -18.82 1.24 -0.15
CA ASP A 175 -17.59 0.76 -0.77
C ASP A 175 -16.40 0.82 0.20
N ASN A 176 -16.39 1.74 1.19
CA ASN A 176 -15.41 1.71 2.27
C ASN A 176 -15.61 0.48 3.18
N LYS A 177 -16.86 0.18 3.55
CA LYS A 177 -17.20 -1.05 4.32
C LYS A 177 -16.88 -2.32 3.52
N LYS A 178 -17.13 -2.31 2.20
CA LYS A 178 -16.76 -3.41 1.30
C LYS A 178 -15.24 -3.64 1.27
N LEU A 179 -14.45 -2.57 1.14
CA LEU A 179 -13.00 -2.63 1.20
C LEU A 179 -12.50 -3.24 2.52
N GLU A 180 -13.01 -2.73 3.64
CA GLU A 180 -12.67 -3.20 4.98
C GLU A 180 -13.04 -4.68 5.16
N ARG A 181 -14.23 -5.09 4.70
CA ARG A 181 -14.70 -6.47 4.77
C ARG A 181 -13.78 -7.41 3.97
N ILE A 182 -13.45 -7.09 2.72
CA ILE A 182 -12.57 -7.91 1.87
C ILE A 182 -11.24 -8.15 2.56
N VAL A 183 -10.64 -7.10 3.12
CA VAL A 183 -9.35 -7.20 3.81
C VAL A 183 -9.50 -8.00 5.11
N SER A 184 -10.51 -7.74 5.91
CA SER A 184 -10.78 -8.44 7.19
C SER A 184 -10.99 -9.94 6.98
N GLU A 185 -11.81 -10.33 6.01
CA GLU A 185 -12.04 -11.74 5.65
C GLU A 185 -10.74 -12.44 5.26
N CYS A 186 -9.92 -11.80 4.44
CA CYS A 186 -8.58 -12.31 4.08
C CYS A 186 -7.70 -12.56 5.32
N LEU A 187 -7.69 -11.63 6.27
CA LEU A 187 -6.89 -11.76 7.48
C LEU A 187 -7.38 -12.90 8.37
N ILE A 188 -8.71 -13.04 8.52
CA ILE A 188 -9.33 -14.09 9.33
C ILE A 188 -9.04 -15.48 8.73
N GLU A 189 -9.24 -15.64 7.42
CA GLU A 189 -9.02 -16.90 6.73
C GLU A 189 -7.55 -17.34 6.82
N ASN A 190 -6.63 -16.42 6.50
CA ASN A 190 -5.20 -16.73 6.50
C ASN A 190 -4.61 -16.94 7.90
N ASN A 191 -5.23 -16.40 8.95
CA ASN A 191 -4.82 -16.67 10.33
C ASN A 191 -5.26 -18.06 10.83
N LYS A 192 -6.29 -18.66 10.24
CA LYS A 192 -6.70 -20.05 10.53
C LYS A 192 -5.75 -21.10 9.93
N GLU A 193 -5.05 -20.74 8.84
CA GLU A 193 -4.10 -21.63 8.16
C GLU A 193 -2.68 -21.64 8.79
N ASN A 194 -2.41 -20.77 9.76
CA ASN A 194 -1.11 -20.59 10.43
C ASN A 194 -1.13 -21.05 11.89
#